data_64df526a7d09a6442aba0680d047ec45
#
_entry.id   64df526a7d09a6442aba0680d047ec45
#
_cell.length_a   1.000
_cell.length_b   1.000
_cell.length_c   1.000
_cell.angle_alpha   90.00
_cell.angle_beta   90.00
_cell.angle_gamma   90.00
#
_symmetry.space_group_name_H-M   'P 1'
#
loop_
_entity.id
_entity.type
_entity.pdbx_description
1 polymer ?
#
loop_
_entity_poly.entity_id
_entity_poly.type
_entity_poly.pdbx_seq_one_letter_code
_entity_poly.pdbx_strand_id
1 'polypeptide(L)'
;MLRMHLPVFQLINFSIILIVLIFLIKYVWDMFFGDTYEPPAWEQARKEGQLDSRLLKTARNYTDKVRLYNFWLQVQRIRKDNINGDFAELGVYKGESARLLHLMAPHRTLHLFDTFEGFTDSDLQPETGKAATYSSRDFADTSVEKVLKTIGGNRDKLLVHAGYFPGSTSGLVDTRYAIVNLDADLYKPTKAGLEYFYPRLSDGGVIFIHDYNHKWEGLMKAVDEFAALIPEQLIAVPDLDSSVMIVRNKIQV
;
A
#
# COMPACT_ATOMS: atom_id res chain seq x y z
N MET A 1 -40.31 -41.58 43.22
CA MET A 1 -40.09 -41.35 41.75
C MET A 1 -39.44 -40.00 41.39
N LEU A 2 -38.88 -39.24 42.35
CA LEU A 2 -38.36 -37.89 42.12
C LEU A 2 -36.82 -37.76 42.03
N ARG A 3 -36.07 -38.87 42.23
CA ARG A 3 -34.58 -38.82 42.28
C ARG A 3 -33.85 -39.11 40.95
N MET A 4 -34.57 -39.54 39.89
CA MET A 4 -33.93 -39.87 38.62
C MET A 4 -33.84 -38.70 37.62
N HIS A 5 -34.58 -37.61 37.83
CA HIS A 5 -34.61 -36.49 36.89
C HIS A 5 -33.53 -35.43 37.12
N LEU A 6 -32.98 -35.33 38.34
CA LEU A 6 -31.98 -34.33 38.70
C LEU A 6 -30.66 -34.49 37.89
N PRO A 7 -30.05 -35.71 37.81
CA PRO A 7 -28.81 -35.87 37.04
C PRO A 7 -28.99 -35.69 35.52
N VAL A 8 -30.15 -36.08 34.98
CA VAL A 8 -30.46 -35.89 33.56
C VAL A 8 -30.62 -34.40 33.25
N PHE A 9 -31.33 -33.66 34.10
CA PHE A 9 -31.51 -32.20 33.94
C PHE A 9 -30.17 -31.45 34.04
N GLN A 10 -29.31 -31.84 34.98
CA GLN A 10 -27.96 -31.28 35.09
C GLN A 10 -27.10 -31.58 33.84
N LEU A 11 -27.18 -32.82 33.34
CA LEU A 11 -26.45 -33.20 32.12
C LEU A 11 -26.91 -32.37 30.92
N ILE A 12 -28.22 -32.16 30.77
CA ILE A 12 -28.77 -31.29 29.69
C ILE A 12 -28.28 -29.88 29.85
N ASN A 13 -28.32 -29.30 31.05
CA ASN A 13 -27.84 -27.95 31.31
C ASN A 13 -26.33 -27.79 30.98
N PHE A 14 -25.51 -28.77 31.42
CA PHE A 14 -24.08 -28.77 31.07
C PHE A 14 -23.85 -28.85 29.57
N SER A 15 -24.61 -29.68 28.87
CA SER A 15 -24.52 -29.77 27.39
C SER A 15 -24.90 -28.45 26.71
N ILE A 16 -25.96 -27.79 27.16
CA ILE A 16 -26.36 -26.46 26.62
C ILE A 16 -25.27 -25.41 26.89
N ILE A 17 -24.74 -25.36 28.11
CA ILE A 17 -23.67 -24.41 28.46
C ILE A 17 -22.43 -24.64 27.60
N LEU A 18 -22.04 -25.92 27.40
CA LEU A 18 -20.90 -26.26 26.55
C LEU A 18 -21.12 -25.85 25.09
N ILE A 19 -22.30 -26.08 24.55
CA ILE A 19 -22.65 -25.66 23.19
C ILE A 19 -22.59 -24.12 23.05
N VAL A 20 -23.18 -23.40 24.02
CA VAL A 20 -23.14 -21.92 24.01
C VAL A 20 -21.69 -21.42 24.10
N LEU A 21 -20.87 -22.08 24.94
CA LEU A 21 -19.45 -21.72 25.06
C LEU A 21 -18.67 -21.95 23.76
N ILE A 22 -18.92 -23.06 23.08
CA ILE A 22 -18.31 -23.36 21.78
C ILE A 22 -18.72 -22.32 20.74
N PHE A 23 -20.00 -21.94 20.67
CA PHE A 23 -20.48 -20.89 19.77
C PHE A 23 -19.89 -19.52 20.12
N LEU A 24 -19.76 -19.21 21.41
CA LEU A 24 -19.14 -17.95 21.86
C LEU A 24 -17.65 -17.90 21.48
N ILE A 25 -16.91 -18.99 21.71
CA ILE A 25 -15.50 -19.09 21.33
C ILE A 25 -15.36 -18.95 19.82
N LYS A 26 -16.21 -19.64 19.04
CA LYS A 26 -16.22 -19.50 17.58
C LYS A 26 -16.55 -18.07 17.15
N TYR A 27 -17.57 -17.46 17.73
CA TYR A 27 -17.95 -16.06 17.43
C TYR A 27 -16.81 -15.09 17.72
N VAL A 28 -16.17 -15.22 18.89
CA VAL A 28 -15.01 -14.39 19.26
C VAL A 28 -13.83 -14.66 18.31
N TRP A 29 -13.60 -15.94 17.97
CA TRP A 29 -12.58 -16.30 16.99
C TRP A 29 -12.86 -15.69 15.62
N ASP A 30 -14.08 -15.83 15.10
CA ASP A 30 -14.48 -15.27 13.79
C ASP A 30 -14.45 -13.73 13.81
N MET A 31 -14.71 -13.09 14.96
CA MET A 31 -14.64 -11.63 15.10
C MET A 31 -13.20 -11.11 15.09
N PHE A 32 -12.24 -11.85 15.68
CA PHE A 32 -10.84 -11.41 15.77
C PHE A 32 -9.92 -12.04 14.73
N PHE A 33 -10.28 -13.21 14.22
CA PHE A 33 -9.46 -14.02 13.31
C PHE A 33 -10.24 -14.53 12.10
N GLY A 34 -11.51 -14.09 11.94
CA GLY A 34 -12.36 -14.48 10.83
C GLY A 34 -11.72 -14.13 9.49
N ASP A 35 -12.04 -14.91 8.46
CA ASP A 35 -11.47 -14.79 7.13
C ASP A 35 -11.59 -13.36 6.62
N THR A 36 -10.47 -12.64 6.64
CA THR A 36 -10.37 -11.38 5.92
C THR A 36 -10.54 -11.70 4.44
N TYR A 37 -11.42 -10.98 3.77
CA TYR A 37 -11.63 -11.11 2.33
C TYR A 37 -10.29 -11.22 1.59
N GLU A 38 -10.12 -12.28 0.82
CA GLU A 38 -9.01 -12.45 -0.12
C GLU A 38 -9.59 -12.48 -1.54
N PRO A 39 -9.00 -11.76 -2.52
CA PRO A 39 -9.41 -11.92 -3.91
C PRO A 39 -9.21 -13.37 -4.37
N PRO A 40 -10.15 -13.94 -5.15
CA PRO A 40 -10.04 -15.33 -5.61
C PRO A 40 -8.71 -15.64 -6.33
N ALA A 41 -8.18 -14.67 -7.08
CA ALA A 41 -6.89 -14.81 -7.75
C ALA A 41 -5.70 -14.92 -6.77
N TRP A 42 -5.74 -14.18 -5.65
CA TRP A 42 -4.72 -14.29 -4.59
C TRP A 42 -4.82 -15.64 -3.89
N GLU A 43 -6.04 -16.05 -3.53
CA GLU A 43 -6.28 -17.35 -2.89
C GLU A 43 -5.77 -18.51 -3.77
N GLN A 44 -6.06 -18.45 -5.08
CA GLN A 44 -5.56 -19.44 -6.03
C GLN A 44 -4.02 -19.44 -6.07
N ALA A 45 -3.39 -18.29 -6.24
CA ALA A 45 -1.92 -18.19 -6.28
C ALA A 45 -1.28 -18.71 -4.98
N ARG A 46 -1.93 -18.48 -3.83
CA ARG A 46 -1.50 -19.02 -2.53
C ARG A 46 -1.60 -20.54 -2.48
N LYS A 47 -2.73 -21.12 -2.93
CA LYS A 47 -2.94 -22.57 -2.98
C LYS A 47 -1.97 -23.27 -3.93
N GLU A 48 -1.61 -22.62 -5.02
CA GLU A 48 -0.66 -23.13 -6.02
C GLU A 48 0.81 -22.91 -5.64
N GLY A 49 1.09 -22.30 -4.49
CA GLY A 49 2.46 -22.05 -4.00
C GLY A 49 3.24 -21.00 -4.81
N GLN A 50 2.54 -20.13 -5.53
CA GLN A 50 3.16 -19.08 -6.35
C GLN A 50 3.59 -17.85 -5.53
N LEU A 51 3.12 -17.74 -4.28
CA LEU A 51 3.44 -16.61 -3.40
C LEU A 51 4.62 -16.94 -2.48
N ASP A 52 5.63 -16.06 -2.46
CA ASP A 52 6.78 -16.16 -1.55
C ASP A 52 6.31 -16.16 -0.08
N SER A 53 6.92 -16.98 0.75
CA SER A 53 6.57 -17.10 2.18
C SER A 53 6.74 -15.79 2.96
N ARG A 54 7.71 -14.94 2.57
CA ARG A 54 7.92 -13.62 3.15
C ARG A 54 6.80 -12.66 2.77
N LEU A 55 6.31 -12.75 1.50
CA LEU A 55 5.15 -11.99 1.05
C LEU A 55 3.91 -12.38 1.86
N LEU A 56 3.64 -13.68 2.02
CA LEU A 56 2.52 -14.18 2.83
C LEU A 56 2.59 -13.70 4.28
N LYS A 57 3.78 -13.75 4.90
CA LYS A 57 3.99 -13.25 6.26
C LYS A 57 3.76 -11.73 6.34
N THR A 58 4.26 -10.96 5.37
CA THR A 58 4.07 -9.52 5.32
C THR A 58 2.60 -9.17 5.10
N ALA A 59 1.95 -9.85 4.16
CA ALA A 59 0.53 -9.67 3.84
C ALA A 59 -0.38 -9.93 5.05
N ARG A 60 -0.06 -10.95 5.88
CA ARG A 60 -0.83 -11.24 7.09
C ARG A 60 -0.84 -10.06 8.06
N ASN A 61 0.30 -9.37 8.21
CA ASN A 61 0.48 -8.30 9.19
C ASN A 61 0.15 -6.91 8.62
N TYR A 62 0.03 -6.77 7.30
CA TYR A 62 -0.30 -5.48 6.68
C TYR A 62 -1.77 -5.15 6.90
N THR A 63 -2.04 -3.99 7.48
CA THR A 63 -3.38 -3.63 7.95
C THR A 63 -4.35 -3.42 6.81
N ASP A 64 -3.95 -2.65 5.80
CA ASP A 64 -4.80 -2.32 4.65
C ASP A 64 -4.79 -3.44 3.59
N LYS A 65 -5.74 -4.36 3.71
CA LYS A 65 -5.87 -5.49 2.78
C LYS A 65 -6.30 -5.05 1.38
N VAL A 66 -7.09 -4.00 1.28
CA VAL A 66 -7.56 -3.50 -0.03
C VAL A 66 -6.38 -2.94 -0.81
N ARG A 67 -5.55 -2.11 -0.19
CA ARG A 67 -4.33 -1.57 -0.79
C ARG A 67 -3.35 -2.67 -1.17
N LEU A 68 -3.12 -3.65 -0.28
CA LEU A 68 -2.27 -4.80 -0.54
C LEU A 68 -2.71 -5.58 -1.76
N TYR A 69 -4.00 -5.96 -1.82
CA TYR A 69 -4.51 -6.75 -2.94
C TYR A 69 -4.57 -5.95 -4.24
N ASN A 70 -4.80 -4.65 -4.16
CA ASN A 70 -4.73 -3.80 -5.34
C ASN A 70 -3.30 -3.74 -5.89
N PHE A 71 -2.29 -3.55 -5.06
CA PHE A 71 -0.88 -3.64 -5.49
C PHE A 71 -0.60 -4.98 -6.17
N TRP A 72 -1.00 -6.08 -5.54
CA TRP A 72 -0.75 -7.40 -6.10
C TRP A 72 -1.46 -7.61 -7.44
N LEU A 73 -2.72 -7.24 -7.56
CA LEU A 73 -3.48 -7.35 -8.81
C LEU A 73 -2.85 -6.52 -9.93
N GLN A 74 -2.37 -5.30 -9.63
CA GLN A 74 -1.68 -4.48 -10.62
C GLN A 74 -0.32 -5.07 -11.01
N VAL A 75 0.42 -5.65 -10.08
CA VAL A 75 1.65 -6.39 -10.39
C VAL A 75 1.37 -7.58 -11.32
N GLN A 76 0.27 -8.34 -11.07
CA GLN A 76 -0.12 -9.44 -11.97
C GLN A 76 -0.51 -8.92 -13.37
N ARG A 77 -1.28 -7.81 -13.44
CA ARG A 77 -1.65 -7.17 -14.71
C ARG A 77 -0.42 -6.74 -15.50
N ILE A 78 0.51 -6.04 -14.85
CA ILE A 78 1.76 -5.58 -15.48
C ILE A 78 2.60 -6.74 -16.00
N ARG A 79 2.65 -7.85 -15.25
CA ARG A 79 3.33 -9.07 -15.69
C ARG A 79 2.63 -9.71 -16.89
N LYS A 80 1.31 -9.87 -16.82
CA LYS A 80 0.49 -10.46 -17.90
C LYS A 80 0.59 -9.66 -19.18
N ASP A 81 0.55 -8.35 -19.08
CA ASP A 81 0.57 -7.44 -20.22
C ASP A 81 1.99 -7.10 -20.72
N ASN A 82 3.02 -7.70 -20.11
CA ASN A 82 4.45 -7.48 -20.41
C ASN A 82 4.84 -5.98 -20.39
N ILE A 83 4.30 -5.21 -19.43
CA ILE A 83 4.61 -3.80 -19.29
C ILE A 83 6.01 -3.66 -18.67
N ASN A 84 6.91 -3.03 -19.42
CA ASN A 84 8.28 -2.78 -19.00
C ASN A 84 8.36 -1.56 -18.08
N GLY A 85 9.44 -1.48 -17.31
CA GLY A 85 9.75 -0.36 -16.43
C GLY A 85 10.01 -0.82 -14.99
N ASP A 86 10.66 0.05 -14.26
CA ASP A 86 10.98 -0.15 -12.85
C ASP A 86 9.77 0.21 -11.97
N PHE A 87 9.87 -0.09 -10.70
CA PHE A 87 8.92 0.36 -9.70
C PHE A 87 9.50 1.55 -8.95
N ALA A 88 8.66 2.40 -8.43
CA ALA A 88 9.07 3.52 -7.60
C ALA A 88 8.12 3.76 -6.43
N GLU A 89 8.65 4.30 -5.35
CA GLU A 89 7.88 4.84 -4.25
C GLU A 89 8.44 6.20 -3.85
N LEU A 90 7.57 7.21 -3.76
CA LEU A 90 7.84 8.53 -3.23
C LEU A 90 7.11 8.68 -1.90
N GLY A 91 7.88 8.91 -0.81
CA GLY A 91 7.39 8.83 0.56
C GLY A 91 7.47 7.39 1.08
N VAL A 92 8.65 6.97 1.48
CA VAL A 92 8.96 5.57 1.86
C VAL A 92 8.76 5.33 3.36
N TYR A 93 9.07 6.34 4.18
CA TYR A 93 9.01 6.31 5.63
C TYR A 93 9.70 5.07 6.23
N LYS A 94 8.93 4.08 6.72
CA LYS A 94 9.46 2.82 7.29
C LYS A 94 9.56 1.67 6.30
N GLY A 95 9.09 1.86 5.05
CA GLY A 95 9.26 0.93 3.95
C GLY A 95 8.28 -0.26 3.94
N GLU A 96 7.12 -0.15 4.56
CA GLU A 96 6.15 -1.26 4.62
C GLU A 96 5.50 -1.54 3.26
N SER A 97 5.05 -0.50 2.55
CA SER A 97 4.52 -0.57 1.19
C SER A 97 5.60 -0.93 0.17
N ALA A 98 6.80 -0.32 0.28
CA ALA A 98 7.96 -0.68 -0.51
C ALA A 98 8.30 -2.17 -0.39
N ARG A 99 8.23 -2.72 0.82
CA ARG A 99 8.44 -4.16 1.07
C ARG A 99 7.44 -5.02 0.30
N LEU A 100 6.15 -4.65 0.29
CA LEU A 100 5.14 -5.37 -0.46
C LEU A 100 5.46 -5.37 -1.96
N LEU A 101 5.70 -4.19 -2.54
CA LEU A 101 6.02 -4.04 -3.95
C LEU A 101 7.27 -4.84 -4.33
N HIS A 102 8.33 -4.78 -3.51
CA HIS A 102 9.54 -5.53 -3.75
C HIS A 102 9.34 -7.05 -3.67
N LEU A 103 8.59 -7.56 -2.69
CA LEU A 103 8.32 -8.99 -2.55
C LEU A 103 7.37 -9.52 -3.64
N MET A 104 6.47 -8.68 -4.17
CA MET A 104 5.59 -9.04 -5.29
C MET A 104 6.33 -9.12 -6.64
N ALA A 105 7.43 -8.37 -6.80
CA ALA A 105 8.23 -8.35 -8.03
C ALA A 105 9.75 -8.24 -7.75
N PRO A 106 10.36 -9.25 -7.12
CA PRO A 106 11.75 -9.16 -6.61
C PRO A 106 12.82 -9.07 -7.71
N HIS A 107 12.45 -9.29 -8.96
CA HIS A 107 13.31 -9.13 -10.14
C HIS A 107 13.29 -7.71 -10.72
N ARG A 108 12.30 -6.87 -10.34
CA ARG A 108 12.20 -5.49 -10.76
C ARG A 108 13.01 -4.58 -9.84
N THR A 109 13.63 -3.57 -10.41
CA THR A 109 14.24 -2.49 -9.64
C THR A 109 13.14 -1.68 -8.97
N LEU A 110 13.31 -1.37 -7.68
CA LEU A 110 12.44 -0.48 -6.91
C LEU A 110 13.25 0.75 -6.50
N HIS A 111 12.84 1.90 -7.01
CA HIS A 111 13.39 3.20 -6.65
C HIS A 111 12.67 3.76 -5.42
N LEU A 112 13.43 4.16 -4.41
CA LEU A 112 12.95 4.62 -3.12
C LEU A 112 13.33 6.09 -2.94
N PHE A 113 12.36 6.98 -3.03
CA PHE A 113 12.55 8.43 -2.89
C PHE A 113 11.98 8.90 -1.56
N ASP A 114 12.84 9.42 -0.69
CA ASP A 114 12.46 9.98 0.61
C ASP A 114 13.55 10.90 1.10
N THR A 115 13.23 11.88 1.93
CA THR A 115 14.22 12.67 2.65
C THR A 115 14.91 11.83 3.71
N PHE A 116 14.20 10.87 4.33
CA PHE A 116 14.54 10.14 5.55
C PHE A 116 14.80 11.06 6.76
N GLU A 117 14.33 12.31 6.67
CA GLU A 117 14.51 13.37 7.67
C GLU A 117 13.16 14.03 8.03
N GLY A 118 12.04 13.52 7.48
CA GLY A 118 10.70 14.07 7.66
C GLY A 118 10.38 15.18 6.65
N PHE A 119 9.39 16.01 6.98
CA PHE A 119 8.95 17.10 6.12
C PHE A 119 9.84 18.33 6.19
N THR A 120 9.78 19.18 5.15
CA THR A 120 10.41 20.51 5.21
C THR A 120 9.40 21.55 5.69
N ASP A 121 9.84 22.55 6.45
CA ASP A 121 8.95 23.63 6.91
C ASP A 121 8.34 24.41 5.73
N SER A 122 9.07 24.52 4.61
CA SER A 122 8.58 25.18 3.39
C SER A 122 7.42 24.44 2.72
N ASP A 123 7.32 23.12 2.91
CA ASP A 123 6.20 22.32 2.36
C ASP A 123 5.01 22.31 3.30
N LEU A 124 5.25 22.38 4.59
CA LEU A 124 4.20 22.44 5.61
C LEU A 124 3.51 23.80 5.67
N GLN A 125 4.23 24.89 5.43
CA GLN A 125 3.71 26.27 5.58
C GLN A 125 2.41 26.55 4.79
N PRO A 126 2.24 26.09 3.53
CA PRO A 126 1.01 26.33 2.78
C PRO A 126 -0.12 25.33 3.07
N GLU A 127 0.11 24.32 3.91
CA GLU A 127 -0.84 23.24 4.13
C GLU A 127 -2.01 23.68 5.03
N THR A 128 -3.16 23.04 4.79
CA THR A 128 -4.40 23.19 5.57
C THR A 128 -4.88 21.83 6.06
N GLY A 129 -5.98 21.80 6.80
CA GLY A 129 -6.56 20.55 7.29
C GLY A 129 -5.63 19.80 8.23
N LYS A 130 -5.57 18.47 8.06
CA LYS A 130 -4.72 17.59 8.87
C LYS A 130 -3.24 17.83 8.62
N ALA A 131 -2.85 18.09 7.38
CA ALA A 131 -1.43 18.33 7.03
C ALA A 131 -0.83 19.56 7.78
N ALA A 132 -1.64 20.58 8.08
CA ALA A 132 -1.23 21.72 8.88
C ALA A 132 -0.91 21.38 10.35
N THR A 133 -1.26 20.19 10.83
CA THR A 133 -0.91 19.73 12.19
C THR A 133 0.45 19.04 12.26
N TYR A 134 1.08 18.77 11.12
CA TYR A 134 2.40 18.16 11.06
C TYR A 134 3.51 19.17 11.33
N SER A 135 4.63 18.63 11.73
CA SER A 135 5.91 19.32 11.92
C SER A 135 7.00 18.65 11.08
N SER A 136 8.14 19.29 10.93
CA SER A 136 9.31 18.71 10.28
C SER A 136 9.87 17.47 11.00
N ARG A 137 9.39 17.16 12.20
CA ARG A 137 9.78 15.94 12.94
C ARG A 137 8.90 14.74 12.63
N ASP A 138 7.73 14.97 12.03
CA ASP A 138 6.85 13.87 11.66
C ASP A 138 7.51 13.09 10.53
N PHE A 139 7.43 11.74 10.61
CA PHE A 139 8.10 10.79 9.72
C PHE A 139 9.63 10.83 9.72
N ALA A 140 10.28 11.57 10.65
CA ALA A 140 11.74 11.63 10.78
C ALA A 140 12.34 10.47 11.60
N ASP A 141 11.52 9.59 12.18
CA ASP A 141 11.96 8.45 13.03
C ASP A 141 12.42 7.22 12.20
N THR A 142 12.94 7.46 11.01
CA THR A 142 13.40 6.47 10.05
C THR A 142 14.86 6.69 9.64
N SER A 143 15.39 5.84 8.79
CA SER A 143 16.68 6.02 8.10
C SER A 143 16.79 5.03 6.94
N VAL A 144 17.68 5.30 5.99
CA VAL A 144 17.96 4.40 4.85
C VAL A 144 18.26 2.98 5.34
N GLU A 145 19.08 2.82 6.38
CA GLU A 145 19.43 1.49 6.90
C GLU A 145 18.24 0.75 7.48
N LYS A 146 17.40 1.44 8.27
CA LYS A 146 16.16 0.86 8.83
C LYS A 146 15.21 0.41 7.73
N VAL A 147 15.03 1.26 6.72
CA VAL A 147 14.15 0.97 5.57
C VAL A 147 14.65 -0.23 4.79
N LEU A 148 15.92 -0.26 4.41
CA LEU A 148 16.50 -1.41 3.70
C LEU A 148 16.43 -2.70 4.52
N LYS A 149 16.55 -2.63 5.84
CA LYS A 149 16.34 -3.76 6.75
C LYS A 149 14.88 -4.22 6.77
N THR A 150 13.93 -3.29 6.79
CA THR A 150 12.49 -3.58 6.76
C THR A 150 12.11 -4.25 5.45
N ILE A 151 12.51 -3.68 4.30
CA ILE A 151 12.19 -4.24 2.98
C ILE A 151 12.79 -5.64 2.84
N GLY A 152 14.08 -5.79 3.16
CA GLY A 152 14.80 -7.06 2.99
C GLY A 152 14.86 -7.50 1.53
N GLY A 153 14.93 -8.81 1.29
CA GLY A 153 14.89 -9.37 -0.07
C GLY A 153 16.18 -9.13 -0.87
N ASN A 154 16.04 -8.91 -2.17
CA ASN A 154 17.16 -8.69 -3.08
C ASN A 154 17.59 -7.22 -3.08
N ARG A 155 18.64 -6.91 -2.32
CA ARG A 155 19.15 -5.53 -2.16
C ARG A 155 19.68 -4.92 -3.44
N ASP A 156 20.17 -5.70 -4.39
CA ASP A 156 20.67 -5.22 -5.68
C ASP A 156 19.56 -4.60 -6.55
N LYS A 157 18.30 -4.85 -6.18
CA LYS A 157 17.11 -4.31 -6.82
C LYS A 157 16.48 -3.15 -6.06
N LEU A 158 17.13 -2.63 -5.02
CA LEU A 158 16.66 -1.48 -4.24
C LEU A 158 17.61 -0.30 -4.50
N LEU A 159 17.11 0.74 -5.14
CA LEU A 159 17.85 1.98 -5.39
C LEU A 159 17.28 3.11 -4.53
N VAL A 160 18.10 3.57 -3.58
CA VAL A 160 17.73 4.64 -2.64
C VAL A 160 18.16 5.99 -3.19
N HIS A 161 17.22 6.92 -3.24
CA HIS A 161 17.40 8.30 -3.66
C HIS A 161 17.07 9.21 -2.47
N ALA A 162 17.99 9.28 -1.52
CA ALA A 162 17.83 10.10 -0.32
C ALA A 162 17.93 11.58 -0.65
N GLY A 163 17.01 12.37 -0.12
CA GLY A 163 16.96 13.82 -0.25
C GLY A 163 15.65 14.35 -0.77
N TYR A 164 15.57 15.67 -0.86
CA TYR A 164 14.36 16.36 -1.27
C TYR A 164 14.00 16.10 -2.74
N PHE A 165 12.75 15.72 -2.98
CA PHE A 165 12.23 15.45 -4.32
C PHE A 165 11.76 16.77 -4.99
N PRO A 166 12.02 17.02 -6.29
CA PRO A 166 12.64 16.13 -7.28
C PRO A 166 14.18 16.22 -7.39
N GLY A 167 14.87 16.98 -6.54
CA GLY A 167 16.34 17.09 -6.59
C GLY A 167 17.06 15.74 -6.47
N SER A 168 16.52 14.81 -5.70
CA SER A 168 17.03 13.45 -5.53
C SER A 168 16.93 12.57 -6.79
N THR A 169 16.32 13.06 -7.89
CA THR A 169 16.23 12.32 -9.17
C THR A 169 17.43 12.52 -10.09
N SER A 170 18.44 13.24 -9.64
CA SER A 170 19.66 13.55 -10.44
C SER A 170 20.31 12.25 -10.96
N GLY A 171 20.58 12.19 -12.27
CA GLY A 171 21.14 10.99 -12.92
C GLY A 171 20.13 9.95 -13.42
N LEU A 172 18.83 10.12 -13.17
CA LEU A 172 17.77 9.22 -13.65
C LEU A 172 17.13 9.75 -14.95
N VAL A 173 17.92 9.81 -16.02
CA VAL A 173 17.49 10.53 -17.25
C VAL A 173 16.41 9.76 -18.03
N ASP A 174 16.56 8.44 -18.24
CA ASP A 174 15.72 7.64 -19.14
C ASP A 174 14.94 6.51 -18.42
N THR A 175 14.81 6.59 -17.11
CA THR A 175 14.10 5.56 -16.35
C THR A 175 12.60 5.60 -16.67
N ARG A 176 12.05 4.44 -17.03
CA ARG A 176 10.61 4.22 -17.20
C ARG A 176 10.08 3.44 -16.02
N TYR A 177 8.86 3.78 -15.60
CA TYR A 177 8.21 3.17 -14.46
C TYR A 177 6.96 2.42 -14.88
N ALA A 178 6.78 1.22 -14.35
CA ALA A 178 5.57 0.42 -14.55
C ALA A 178 4.59 0.58 -13.39
N ILE A 179 5.12 0.73 -12.17
CA ILE A 179 4.34 1.05 -10.95
C ILE A 179 5.03 2.18 -10.21
N VAL A 180 4.24 3.16 -9.80
CA VAL A 180 4.64 4.21 -8.87
C VAL A 180 3.66 4.22 -7.70
N ASN A 181 4.15 4.16 -6.47
CA ASN A 181 3.40 4.48 -5.26
C ASN A 181 3.80 5.88 -4.80
N LEU A 182 2.86 6.81 -4.82
CA LEU A 182 3.04 8.19 -4.40
C LEU A 182 2.30 8.39 -3.08
N ASP A 183 3.05 8.57 -2.00
CA ASP A 183 2.60 8.60 -0.62
C ASP A 183 3.34 9.73 0.12
N ALA A 184 3.12 10.96 -0.33
CA ALA A 184 3.92 12.12 0.06
C ALA A 184 3.16 13.16 0.89
N ASP A 185 1.89 12.88 1.23
CA ASP A 185 1.02 13.61 2.16
C ASP A 185 0.72 15.09 1.80
N LEU A 186 1.67 15.82 1.23
CA LEU A 186 1.63 17.28 1.07
C LEU A 186 1.46 17.70 -0.39
N TYR A 187 0.96 18.92 -0.61
CA TYR A 187 0.72 19.48 -1.94
C TYR A 187 1.97 19.48 -2.83
N LYS A 188 3.07 20.07 -2.35
CA LYS A 188 4.26 20.27 -3.18
C LYS A 188 4.92 18.96 -3.61
N PRO A 189 5.24 18.01 -2.70
CA PRO A 189 5.87 16.76 -3.12
C PRO A 189 4.93 15.89 -3.96
N THR A 190 3.62 15.91 -3.70
CA THR A 190 2.63 15.20 -4.54
C THR A 190 2.62 15.76 -5.96
N LYS A 191 2.53 17.07 -6.11
CA LYS A 191 2.57 17.74 -7.42
C LYS A 191 3.86 17.44 -8.17
N ALA A 192 5.01 17.60 -7.51
CA ALA A 192 6.31 17.29 -8.09
C ALA A 192 6.43 15.81 -8.50
N GLY A 193 5.89 14.90 -7.68
CA GLY A 193 5.84 13.47 -7.99
C GLY A 193 5.02 13.18 -9.25
N LEU A 194 3.83 13.73 -9.37
CA LEU A 194 2.98 13.56 -10.55
C LEU A 194 3.64 14.13 -11.81
N GLU A 195 4.18 15.33 -11.75
CA GLU A 195 4.88 15.97 -12.86
C GLU A 195 6.13 15.20 -13.31
N TYR A 196 6.83 14.56 -12.39
CA TYR A 196 8.02 13.75 -12.69
C TYR A 196 7.68 12.36 -13.21
N PHE A 197 6.79 11.62 -12.53
CA PHE A 197 6.54 10.22 -12.84
C PHE A 197 5.61 10.00 -14.02
N TYR A 198 4.58 10.83 -14.19
CA TYR A 198 3.60 10.61 -15.25
C TYR A 198 4.22 10.60 -16.68
N PRO A 199 5.08 11.56 -17.10
CA PRO A 199 5.71 11.48 -18.42
C PRO A 199 6.68 10.30 -18.57
N ARG A 200 7.13 9.71 -17.45
CA ARG A 200 8.02 8.54 -17.40
C ARG A 200 7.28 7.23 -17.17
N LEU A 201 5.97 7.28 -16.99
CA LEU A 201 5.15 6.08 -16.82
C LEU A 201 5.07 5.33 -18.15
N SER A 202 5.30 4.03 -18.11
CA SER A 202 5.15 3.16 -19.28
C SER A 202 3.68 3.06 -19.69
N ASP A 203 3.41 2.85 -20.97
CA ASP A 203 2.05 2.63 -21.46
C ASP A 203 1.42 1.43 -20.75
N GLY A 204 0.26 1.64 -20.16
CA GLY A 204 -0.38 0.68 -19.26
C GLY A 204 0.21 0.63 -17.84
N GLY A 205 1.23 1.42 -17.53
CA GLY A 205 1.74 1.58 -16.16
C GLY A 205 0.72 2.27 -15.24
N VAL A 206 0.97 2.25 -13.94
CA VAL A 206 0.05 2.79 -12.94
C VAL A 206 0.77 3.64 -11.90
N ILE A 207 0.17 4.77 -11.54
CA ILE A 207 0.51 5.56 -10.37
C ILE A 207 -0.60 5.35 -9.34
N PHE A 208 -0.25 4.86 -8.15
CA PHE A 208 -1.09 4.91 -6.97
C PHE A 208 -0.81 6.21 -6.23
N ILE A 209 -1.84 6.87 -5.76
CA ILE A 209 -1.73 8.08 -4.95
C ILE A 209 -2.52 7.84 -3.68
N HIS A 210 -1.81 7.80 -2.56
CA HIS A 210 -2.38 7.54 -1.24
C HIS A 210 -2.99 8.81 -0.65
N ASP A 211 -3.85 8.66 0.35
CA ASP A 211 -4.45 9.76 1.12
C ASP A 211 -5.30 10.76 0.32
N TYR A 212 -5.88 10.34 -0.81
CA TYR A 212 -6.78 11.18 -1.57
C TYR A 212 -8.15 11.28 -0.88
N ASN A 213 -8.20 12.03 0.19
CA ASN A 213 -9.41 12.26 0.97
C ASN A 213 -9.41 13.67 1.62
N HIS A 214 -10.58 14.11 2.06
CA HIS A 214 -10.82 15.45 2.61
C HIS A 214 -9.97 15.84 3.84
N LYS A 215 -9.20 14.92 4.40
CA LYS A 215 -8.25 15.24 5.48
C LYS A 215 -6.97 15.87 4.94
N TRP A 216 -6.64 15.59 3.65
CA TRP A 216 -5.41 15.99 2.97
C TRP A 216 -5.71 16.96 1.84
N GLU A 217 -6.23 18.16 2.17
CA GLU A 217 -6.71 19.15 1.20
C GLU A 217 -5.64 19.55 0.18
N GLY A 218 -4.39 19.72 0.64
CA GLY A 218 -3.24 20.06 -0.23
C GLY A 218 -2.95 18.98 -1.25
N LEU A 219 -2.87 17.72 -0.79
CA LEU A 219 -2.68 16.56 -1.65
C LEU A 219 -3.81 16.44 -2.68
N MET A 220 -5.08 16.47 -2.23
CA MET A 220 -6.24 16.40 -3.14
C MET A 220 -6.16 17.49 -4.21
N LYS A 221 -5.86 18.73 -3.82
CA LYS A 221 -5.71 19.84 -4.74
C LYS A 221 -4.61 19.57 -5.78
N ALA A 222 -3.45 19.06 -5.38
CA ALA A 222 -2.38 18.72 -6.31
C ALA A 222 -2.80 17.66 -7.33
N VAL A 223 -3.53 16.64 -6.87
CA VAL A 223 -4.05 15.56 -7.71
C VAL A 223 -5.12 16.07 -8.68
N ASP A 224 -6.08 16.85 -8.20
CA ASP A 224 -7.17 17.41 -9.04
C ASP A 224 -6.63 18.36 -10.12
N GLU A 225 -5.71 19.26 -9.76
CA GLU A 225 -5.04 20.13 -10.71
C GLU A 225 -4.29 19.34 -11.80
N PHE A 226 -3.62 18.26 -11.41
CA PHE A 226 -2.90 17.41 -12.33
C PHE A 226 -3.85 16.59 -13.21
N ALA A 227 -4.90 16.02 -12.65
CA ALA A 227 -5.89 15.20 -13.37
C ALA A 227 -6.60 16.02 -14.47
N ALA A 228 -6.78 17.34 -14.27
CA ALA A 228 -7.35 18.22 -15.31
C ALA A 228 -6.45 18.39 -16.55
N LEU A 229 -5.17 18.02 -16.48
CA LEU A 229 -4.18 18.17 -17.54
C LEU A 229 -3.92 16.89 -18.34
N ILE A 230 -4.45 15.75 -17.89
CA ILE A 230 -4.21 14.44 -18.50
C ILE A 230 -5.50 13.81 -19.03
N PRO A 231 -5.43 12.92 -20.03
CA PRO A 231 -6.61 12.27 -20.59
C PRO A 231 -7.16 11.12 -19.72
N GLU A 232 -6.36 10.58 -18.81
CA GLU A 232 -6.76 9.48 -17.94
C GLU A 232 -7.69 9.95 -16.82
N GLN A 233 -8.59 9.06 -16.42
CA GLN A 233 -9.47 9.29 -15.28
C GLN A 233 -8.82 8.83 -13.98
N LEU A 234 -9.15 9.50 -12.87
CA LEU A 234 -8.84 9.00 -11.54
C LEU A 234 -9.74 7.81 -11.21
N ILE A 235 -9.13 6.71 -10.80
CA ILE A 235 -9.84 5.48 -10.40
C ILE A 235 -9.75 5.38 -8.88
N ALA A 236 -10.89 5.52 -8.20
CA ALA A 236 -10.95 5.42 -6.75
C ALA A 236 -10.64 4.00 -6.26
N VAL A 237 -9.88 3.89 -5.19
CA VAL A 237 -9.57 2.65 -4.46
C VAL A 237 -10.19 2.75 -3.08
N PRO A 238 -11.06 1.81 -2.68
CA PRO A 238 -11.74 1.86 -1.38
C PRO A 238 -10.87 1.25 -0.26
N ASP A 239 -9.62 1.67 -0.19
CA ASP A 239 -8.70 1.33 0.90
C ASP A 239 -8.93 2.23 2.14
N LEU A 240 -8.18 2.00 3.22
CA LEU A 240 -8.45 2.64 4.52
C LEU A 240 -8.36 4.17 4.47
N ASP A 241 -7.44 4.70 3.66
CA ASP A 241 -7.18 6.13 3.55
C ASP A 241 -7.57 6.73 2.20
N SER A 242 -8.36 6.00 1.40
CA SER A 242 -8.94 6.45 0.12
C SER A 242 -7.89 6.83 -0.92
N SER A 243 -7.19 5.86 -1.46
CA SER A 243 -6.28 6.08 -2.58
C SER A 243 -7.02 6.31 -3.90
N VAL A 244 -6.32 6.90 -4.87
CA VAL A 244 -6.71 6.90 -6.27
C VAL A 244 -5.59 6.36 -7.14
N MET A 245 -5.94 5.89 -8.34
CA MET A 245 -5.00 5.42 -9.34
C MET A 245 -5.14 6.18 -10.64
N ILE A 246 -4.01 6.36 -11.33
CA ILE A 246 -3.93 6.76 -12.73
C ILE A 246 -3.30 5.60 -13.51
N VAL A 247 -4.01 5.03 -14.47
CA VAL A 247 -3.49 3.99 -15.37
C VAL A 247 -3.24 4.65 -16.73
N ARG A 248 -1.97 4.71 -17.15
CA ARG A 248 -1.61 5.32 -18.41
C ARG A 248 -2.22 4.57 -19.59
N ASN A 249 -2.86 5.30 -20.50
CA ASN A 249 -3.42 4.73 -21.70
C ASN A 249 -2.35 4.04 -22.55
N LYS A 250 -2.69 2.88 -23.14
CA LYS A 250 -1.82 2.27 -24.15
C LYS A 250 -1.96 3.06 -25.44
N ILE A 251 -0.83 3.52 -25.99
CA ILE A 251 -0.83 4.10 -27.33
C ILE A 251 -1.13 2.96 -28.30
N GLN A 252 -2.28 3.03 -28.96
CA GLN A 252 -2.57 2.11 -30.06
C GLN A 252 -1.70 2.57 -31.25
N VAL A 253 -0.69 1.74 -31.57
CA VAL A 253 0.14 1.90 -32.76
C VAL A 253 -0.53 1.21 -33.93
#